data_3bfd3786e4ab9a1bc4b92b2e4ec5c62a
#
_entry.id   3bfd3786e4ab9a1bc4b92b2e4ec5c62a
#
_cell.length_a   1.000
_cell.length_b   1.000
_cell.length_c   1.000
_cell.angle_alpha   90.00
_cell.angle_beta   90.00
_cell.angle_gamma   90.00
#
_symmetry.space_group_name_H-M   'P 1'
#
loop_
_entity.id
_entity.type
_entity.pdbx_description
1 polymer ?
#
loop_
_entity_poly.entity_id
_entity_poly.type
_entity_poly.pdbx_seq_one_letter_code
_entity_poly.pdbx_strand_id
1 'polypeptide(L)'
;MHQNIELAGWFCTLIMMASTSWSADGGAVPKSAAGVSSDSTTQAEVKAAFARFIAGQNAHDASIVSDVLVNSKGFVWAQYGGNSIWGFDEAMAAFKTAWKGSWHLDPQLNELRITRVAPSVAVLITPQLYTDGDPGEPPSTVPVRWGGVFVKTAAGWRISSLFITPYPDWGKH
;
A
#
# COMPACT_ATOMS: atom_id res chain seq x y z
N MET A 1 33.44 -26.47 23.46
CA MET A 1 33.38 -27.30 22.24
C MET A 1 33.23 -26.36 21.06
N HIS A 2 34.32 -26.14 20.33
CA HIS A 2 34.37 -25.33 19.12
C HIS A 2 34.11 -26.24 17.93
N GLN A 3 33.17 -25.94 17.09
CA GLN A 3 33.06 -26.59 15.77
C GLN A 3 33.39 -25.55 14.70
N ASN A 4 34.54 -25.79 14.04
CA ASN A 4 34.94 -25.13 12.82
C ASN A 4 34.08 -25.66 11.66
N ILE A 5 33.46 -24.76 10.87
CA ILE A 5 32.85 -25.09 9.59
C ILE A 5 33.78 -24.58 8.49
N GLU A 6 34.36 -25.51 7.76
CA GLU A 6 35.22 -25.27 6.58
C GLU A 6 34.43 -24.69 5.42
N LEU A 7 34.98 -23.64 4.82
CA LEU A 7 34.53 -23.04 3.56
C LEU A 7 35.05 -23.86 2.38
N ALA A 8 34.18 -24.61 1.74
CA ALA A 8 34.48 -25.25 0.45
C ALA A 8 34.20 -24.24 -0.68
N GLY A 9 35.26 -23.99 -1.47
CA GLY A 9 35.21 -23.10 -2.63
C GLY A 9 34.34 -23.62 -3.78
N TRP A 10 33.65 -22.72 -4.43
CA TRP A 10 32.92 -22.98 -5.67
C TRP A 10 33.43 -22.12 -6.80
N PHE A 11 33.72 -22.82 -7.88
CA PHE A 11 34.28 -22.41 -9.15
C PHE A 11 33.59 -21.21 -9.80
N CYS A 12 34.42 -20.26 -10.23
CA CYS A 12 34.07 -19.15 -11.09
C CYS A 12 33.92 -19.67 -12.55
N THR A 13 32.68 -19.82 -13.01
CA THR A 13 32.40 -20.10 -14.43
C THR A 13 32.20 -18.76 -15.16
N LEU A 14 33.14 -18.45 -16.04
CA LEU A 14 33.18 -17.28 -16.91
C LEU A 14 32.07 -17.41 -17.97
N ILE A 15 30.96 -16.69 -17.84
CA ILE A 15 29.93 -16.56 -18.87
C ILE A 15 30.29 -15.36 -19.75
N MET A 16 30.72 -15.63 -20.99
CA MET A 16 30.85 -14.61 -22.04
C MET A 16 29.46 -14.09 -22.40
N MET A 17 29.15 -12.87 -22.01
CA MET A 17 27.96 -12.16 -22.48
C MET A 17 28.22 -11.55 -23.84
N ALA A 18 27.52 -12.05 -24.85
CA ALA A 18 27.42 -11.41 -26.17
C ALA A 18 26.66 -10.11 -26.00
N SER A 19 27.32 -8.98 -26.25
CA SER A 19 26.73 -7.64 -26.28
C SER A 19 25.88 -7.48 -27.53
N THR A 20 24.57 -7.68 -27.42
CA THR A 20 23.62 -7.22 -28.43
C THR A 20 23.41 -5.73 -28.26
N SER A 21 23.90 -4.94 -29.20
CA SER A 21 23.67 -3.51 -29.31
C SER A 21 22.18 -3.26 -29.62
N TRP A 22 21.44 -2.78 -28.63
CA TRP A 22 20.08 -2.28 -28.82
C TRP A 22 20.16 -0.87 -29.43
N SER A 23 19.82 -0.73 -30.70
CA SER A 23 19.62 0.56 -31.34
C SER A 23 18.35 1.19 -30.76
N ALA A 24 18.50 2.25 -29.99
CA ALA A 24 17.37 3.09 -29.56
C ALA A 24 16.86 3.88 -30.76
N ASP A 25 15.84 3.37 -31.42
CA ASP A 25 15.09 4.15 -32.42
C ASP A 25 14.23 5.17 -31.65
N GLY A 26 14.63 6.44 -31.75
CA GLY A 26 14.02 7.58 -31.05
C GLY A 26 12.66 7.95 -31.64
N GLY A 27 11.68 7.07 -31.57
CA GLY A 27 10.29 7.37 -31.87
C GLY A 27 9.71 8.27 -30.78
N ALA A 28 9.46 9.54 -31.08
CA ALA A 28 8.72 10.44 -30.20
C ALA A 28 7.33 9.87 -29.91
N VAL A 29 7.10 9.45 -28.66
CA VAL A 29 5.78 9.00 -28.19
C VAL A 29 4.84 10.22 -28.23
N PRO A 30 3.75 10.20 -29.01
CA PRO A 30 2.82 11.32 -29.04
C PRO A 30 2.18 11.47 -27.66
N LYS A 31 2.39 12.63 -27.04
CA LYS A 31 1.80 13.00 -25.75
C LYS A 31 0.31 13.22 -25.96
N SER A 32 -0.50 12.17 -25.80
CA SER A 32 -1.95 12.21 -26.04
C SER A 32 -2.63 13.06 -24.98
N ALA A 33 -3.33 14.12 -25.41
CA ALA A 33 -4.16 14.96 -24.53
C ALA A 33 -5.29 14.17 -23.81
N ALA A 34 -5.67 13.00 -24.33
CA ALA A 34 -6.62 12.09 -23.70
C ALA A 34 -6.10 11.48 -22.37
N GLY A 35 -4.77 11.43 -22.17
CA GLY A 35 -4.16 10.92 -20.95
C GLY A 35 -4.41 11.81 -19.72
N VAL A 36 -4.42 13.12 -19.88
CA VAL A 36 -4.54 14.06 -18.76
C VAL A 36 -5.94 14.06 -18.15
N SER A 37 -6.99 13.99 -18.96
CA SER A 37 -8.38 13.93 -18.47
C SER A 37 -8.68 12.61 -17.76
N SER A 38 -8.16 11.49 -18.26
CA SER A 38 -8.37 10.16 -17.62
C SER A 38 -7.62 10.03 -16.30
N ASP A 39 -6.49 10.70 -16.13
CA ASP A 39 -5.72 10.64 -14.88
C ASP A 39 -6.37 11.47 -13.78
N SER A 40 -6.92 12.65 -14.07
CA SER A 40 -7.64 13.46 -13.08
C SER A 40 -8.90 12.75 -12.56
N THR A 41 -9.66 12.09 -13.45
CA THR A 41 -10.82 11.28 -13.07
C THR A 41 -10.41 10.10 -12.18
N THR A 42 -9.35 9.38 -12.55
CA THR A 42 -8.80 8.28 -11.75
C THR A 42 -8.38 8.76 -10.36
N GLN A 43 -7.68 9.90 -10.27
CA GLN A 43 -7.26 10.46 -9.00
C GLN A 43 -8.45 10.82 -8.11
N ALA A 44 -9.49 11.42 -8.66
CA ALA A 44 -10.71 11.75 -7.91
C ALA A 44 -11.44 10.49 -7.40
N GLU A 45 -11.60 9.47 -8.24
CA GLU A 45 -12.26 8.21 -7.88
C GLU A 45 -11.47 7.43 -6.82
N VAL A 46 -10.14 7.33 -6.96
CA VAL A 46 -9.25 6.66 -5.99
C VAL A 46 -9.24 7.41 -4.65
N LYS A 47 -9.18 8.75 -4.69
CA LYS A 47 -9.27 9.58 -3.48
C LYS A 47 -10.60 9.38 -2.76
N ALA A 48 -11.71 9.29 -3.48
CA ALA A 48 -13.02 9.01 -2.90
C ALA A 48 -13.11 7.62 -2.26
N ALA A 49 -12.56 6.58 -2.91
CA ALA A 49 -12.48 5.24 -2.33
C ALA A 49 -11.61 5.22 -1.05
N PHE A 50 -10.46 5.91 -1.06
CA PHE A 50 -9.60 6.06 0.12
C PHE A 50 -10.33 6.79 1.26
N ALA A 51 -11.02 7.89 0.98
CA ALA A 51 -11.77 8.63 1.99
C ALA A 51 -12.88 7.77 2.63
N ARG A 52 -13.57 6.93 1.85
CA ARG A 52 -14.53 5.95 2.38
C ARG A 52 -13.85 4.92 3.27
N PHE A 53 -12.69 4.41 2.88
CA PHE A 53 -11.91 3.49 3.71
C PHE A 53 -11.56 4.12 5.06
N ILE A 54 -11.01 5.32 5.07
CA ILE A 54 -10.67 6.05 6.31
C ILE A 54 -11.91 6.30 7.18
N ALA A 55 -13.02 6.73 6.58
CA ALA A 55 -14.27 6.93 7.30
C ALA A 55 -14.78 5.64 7.96
N GLY A 56 -14.75 4.51 7.23
CA GLY A 56 -15.14 3.21 7.76
C GLY A 56 -14.23 2.72 8.88
N GLN A 57 -12.91 2.92 8.74
CA GLN A 57 -11.93 2.57 9.76
C GLN A 57 -12.14 3.37 11.05
N ASN A 58 -12.33 4.68 10.95
CA ASN A 58 -12.53 5.56 12.10
C ASN A 58 -13.90 5.39 12.75
N ALA A 59 -14.91 4.95 11.99
CA ALA A 59 -16.23 4.60 12.51
C ALA A 59 -16.32 3.16 13.03
N HIS A 60 -15.27 2.36 12.88
CA HIS A 60 -15.24 0.91 13.17
C HIS A 60 -16.36 0.16 12.41
N ASP A 61 -16.69 0.63 11.22
CA ASP A 61 -17.77 0.08 10.39
C ASP A 61 -17.24 -0.95 9.41
N ALA A 62 -17.44 -2.23 9.78
CA ALA A 62 -16.99 -3.36 8.97
C ALA A 62 -17.65 -3.40 7.58
N SER A 63 -18.87 -2.87 7.42
CA SER A 63 -19.57 -2.90 6.14
C SER A 63 -18.94 -1.91 5.15
N ILE A 64 -18.65 -0.70 5.62
CA ILE A 64 -17.98 0.33 4.79
C ILE A 64 -16.57 -0.14 4.42
N VAL A 65 -15.80 -0.69 5.37
CA VAL A 65 -14.45 -1.17 5.11
C VAL A 65 -14.47 -2.34 4.12
N SER A 66 -15.32 -3.35 4.33
CA SER A 66 -15.41 -4.50 3.43
C SER A 66 -15.79 -4.09 2.00
N ASP A 67 -16.61 -3.06 1.86
CA ASP A 67 -17.09 -2.55 0.58
C ASP A 67 -15.97 -1.88 -0.24
N VAL A 68 -14.90 -1.40 0.40
CA VAL A 68 -13.77 -0.71 -0.25
C VAL A 68 -12.59 -1.63 -0.49
N LEU A 69 -12.56 -2.81 0.12
CA LEU A 69 -11.49 -3.79 -0.08
C LEU A 69 -11.83 -4.76 -1.22
N VAL A 70 -10.81 -5.31 -1.86
CA VAL A 70 -10.98 -6.44 -2.76
C VAL A 70 -11.20 -7.69 -1.94
N ASN A 71 -12.38 -8.31 -2.08
CA ASN A 71 -12.67 -9.60 -1.45
C ASN A 71 -11.92 -10.71 -2.19
N SER A 72 -10.70 -10.99 -1.77
CA SER A 72 -9.81 -11.98 -2.40
C SER A 72 -8.86 -12.60 -1.38
N LYS A 73 -8.52 -13.87 -1.59
CA LYS A 73 -7.43 -14.54 -0.86
C LYS A 73 -6.07 -13.90 -1.15
N GLY A 74 -5.92 -13.17 -2.27
CA GLY A 74 -4.72 -12.41 -2.62
C GLY A 74 -4.66 -11.01 -2.02
N PHE A 75 -5.61 -10.60 -1.18
CA PHE A 75 -5.51 -9.33 -0.45
C PHE A 75 -4.30 -9.36 0.48
N VAL A 76 -3.56 -8.25 0.57
CA VAL A 76 -2.37 -8.14 1.43
C VAL A 76 -2.46 -6.90 2.30
N TRP A 77 -2.26 -7.08 3.59
CA TRP A 77 -1.98 -6.00 4.52
C TRP A 77 -0.62 -6.25 5.16
N ALA A 78 0.39 -5.46 4.77
CA ALA A 78 1.72 -5.49 5.35
C ALA A 78 1.89 -4.31 6.30
N GLN A 79 2.22 -4.60 7.54
CA GLN A 79 2.37 -3.62 8.61
C GLN A 79 3.77 -3.70 9.20
N TYR A 80 4.35 -2.56 9.51
CA TYR A 80 5.61 -2.46 10.24
C TYR A 80 5.51 -3.13 11.62
N GLY A 81 6.55 -3.89 11.97
CA GLY A 81 6.65 -4.54 13.29
C GLY A 81 5.76 -5.76 13.48
N GLY A 82 4.93 -6.11 12.48
CA GLY A 82 4.02 -7.26 12.53
C GLY A 82 4.18 -8.23 11.38
N ASN A 83 3.47 -9.35 11.47
CA ASN A 83 3.33 -10.28 10.35
C ASN A 83 2.40 -9.68 9.29
N SER A 84 2.71 -9.92 8.01
CA SER A 84 1.78 -9.62 6.94
C SER A 84 0.51 -10.46 7.05
N ILE A 85 -0.63 -9.83 6.85
CA ILE A 85 -1.94 -10.47 6.84
C ILE A 85 -2.31 -10.76 5.39
N TRP A 86 -2.66 -11.98 5.10
CA TRP A 86 -3.00 -12.46 3.77
C TRP A 86 -4.45 -12.91 3.72
N GLY A 87 -5.18 -12.40 2.74
CA GLY A 87 -6.59 -12.71 2.58
C GLY A 87 -7.52 -11.64 3.17
N PHE A 88 -8.65 -11.47 2.50
CA PHE A 88 -9.68 -10.52 2.90
C PHE A 88 -10.30 -10.86 4.26
N ASP A 89 -10.61 -12.13 4.51
CA ASP A 89 -11.29 -12.55 5.74
C ASP A 89 -10.40 -12.34 6.97
N GLU A 90 -9.12 -12.68 6.85
CA GLU A 90 -8.10 -12.44 7.88
C GLU A 90 -7.89 -10.95 8.14
N ALA A 91 -7.86 -10.12 7.09
CA ALA A 91 -7.76 -8.68 7.24
C ALA A 91 -8.97 -8.09 7.96
N MET A 92 -10.19 -8.52 7.60
CA MET A 92 -11.41 -8.08 8.27
C MET A 92 -11.49 -8.54 9.73
N ALA A 93 -10.99 -9.74 10.04
CA ALA A 93 -10.90 -10.24 11.42
C ALA A 93 -9.89 -9.41 12.24
N ALA A 94 -8.74 -9.08 11.65
CA ALA A 94 -7.73 -8.24 12.30
C ALA A 94 -8.24 -6.82 12.57
N PHE A 95 -8.93 -6.17 11.62
CA PHE A 95 -9.57 -4.86 11.86
C PHE A 95 -10.57 -4.92 13.01
N LYS A 96 -11.49 -5.89 13.00
CA LYS A 96 -12.48 -6.05 14.08
C LYS A 96 -11.83 -6.30 15.45
N THR A 97 -10.64 -6.91 15.48
CA THR A 97 -9.88 -7.09 16.72
C THR A 97 -9.25 -5.78 17.17
N ALA A 98 -8.60 -5.04 16.26
CA ALA A 98 -7.99 -3.76 16.56
C ALA A 98 -9.02 -2.71 17.03
N TRP A 99 -10.22 -2.71 16.47
CA TRP A 99 -11.31 -1.79 16.87
C TRP A 99 -11.89 -2.04 18.27
N LYS A 100 -11.50 -3.11 18.96
CA LYS A 100 -11.86 -3.30 20.38
C LYS A 100 -11.10 -2.37 21.32
N GLY A 101 -9.95 -1.88 20.88
CA GLY A 101 -9.14 -0.90 21.55
C GLY A 101 -9.23 0.48 20.91
N SER A 102 -8.21 1.28 21.12
CA SER A 102 -8.08 2.58 20.46
C SER A 102 -7.63 2.36 19.01
N TRP A 103 -8.33 3.00 18.07
CA TRP A 103 -8.00 2.94 16.65
C TRP A 103 -8.44 4.21 15.94
N HIS A 104 -7.49 4.94 15.36
CA HIS A 104 -7.79 6.14 14.58
C HIS A 104 -6.74 6.39 13.50
N LEU A 105 -7.18 6.75 12.31
CA LEU A 105 -6.35 7.09 11.17
C LEU A 105 -6.58 8.56 10.81
N ASP A 106 -5.50 9.35 10.78
CA ASP A 106 -5.53 10.78 10.40
C ASP A 106 -4.57 11.02 9.23
N PRO A 107 -5.04 10.82 7.97
CA PRO A 107 -4.22 11.00 6.77
C PRO A 107 -4.01 12.47 6.44
N GLN A 108 -2.79 12.81 6.00
CA GLN A 108 -2.44 14.16 5.54
C GLN A 108 -2.80 14.35 4.07
N LEU A 109 -4.05 14.76 3.83
CA LEU A 109 -4.63 14.82 2.48
C LEU A 109 -3.97 15.85 1.54
N ASN A 110 -3.25 16.85 2.08
CA ASN A 110 -2.45 17.81 1.33
C ASN A 110 -1.15 17.20 0.77
N GLU A 111 -0.66 16.13 1.39
CA GLU A 111 0.55 15.40 0.98
C GLU A 111 0.24 14.10 0.24
N LEU A 112 -1.05 13.79 0.06
CA LEU A 112 -1.50 12.61 -0.64
C LEU A 112 -1.06 12.63 -2.11
N ARG A 113 -0.50 11.50 -2.56
CA ARG A 113 -0.08 11.29 -3.96
C ARG A 113 -0.78 10.07 -4.52
N ILE A 114 -1.34 10.24 -5.72
CA ILE A 114 -1.96 9.14 -6.47
C ILE A 114 -1.29 9.07 -7.83
N THR A 115 -0.83 7.88 -8.18
CA THR A 115 -0.23 7.58 -9.49
C THR A 115 -1.02 6.45 -10.14
N ARG A 116 -1.57 6.71 -11.33
CA ARG A 116 -2.14 5.67 -12.17
C ARG A 116 -1.01 4.92 -12.85
N VAL A 117 -0.86 3.62 -12.57
CA VAL A 117 0.21 2.78 -13.14
C VAL A 117 -0.27 1.92 -14.31
N ALA A 118 -1.59 1.70 -14.42
CA ALA A 118 -2.25 1.04 -15.55
C ALA A 118 -3.71 1.53 -15.66
N PRO A 119 -4.45 1.24 -16.75
CA PRO A 119 -5.84 1.67 -16.92
C PRO A 119 -6.76 1.30 -15.75
N SER A 120 -6.49 0.18 -15.08
CA SER A 120 -7.28 -0.34 -13.95
C SER A 120 -6.50 -0.43 -12.64
N VAL A 121 -5.30 0.16 -12.55
CA VAL A 121 -4.45 0.09 -11.35
C VAL A 121 -3.90 1.47 -11.01
N ALA A 122 -4.02 1.84 -9.74
CA ALA A 122 -3.43 3.06 -9.19
C ALA A 122 -2.75 2.76 -7.85
N VAL A 123 -1.75 3.56 -7.51
CA VAL A 123 -1.08 3.55 -6.22
C VAL A 123 -1.36 4.88 -5.52
N LEU A 124 -1.74 4.81 -4.25
CA LEU A 124 -1.88 5.97 -3.38
C LEU A 124 -0.88 5.87 -2.24
N ILE A 125 -0.23 6.98 -1.93
CA ILE A 125 0.67 7.12 -0.78
C ILE A 125 0.34 8.41 -0.05
N THR A 126 0.29 8.38 1.29
CA THR A 126 0.10 9.56 2.13
C THR A 126 0.78 9.38 3.49
N PRO A 127 1.37 10.43 4.08
CA PRO A 127 1.65 10.44 5.51
C PRO A 127 0.34 10.36 6.29
N GLN A 128 0.38 9.74 7.46
CA GLN A 128 -0.74 9.79 8.40
C GLN A 128 -0.28 9.64 9.84
N LEU A 129 -1.03 10.17 10.77
CA LEU A 129 -0.97 9.78 12.16
C LEU A 129 -1.82 8.52 12.36
N TYR A 130 -1.22 7.53 12.96
CA TYR A 130 -1.84 6.26 13.28
C TYR A 130 -1.90 6.13 14.80
N THR A 131 -3.10 6.06 15.33
CA THR A 131 -3.36 5.87 16.75
C THR A 131 -3.89 4.48 16.98
N ASP A 132 -3.24 3.72 17.85
CA ASP A 132 -3.69 2.40 18.29
C ASP A 132 -3.42 2.19 19.77
N GLY A 133 -4.05 1.16 20.35
CA GLY A 133 -3.86 0.72 21.72
C GLY A 133 -4.80 -0.41 22.07
N ASP A 134 -4.32 -1.32 22.90
CA ASP A 134 -5.12 -2.42 23.42
C ASP A 134 -6.29 -1.93 24.30
N PRO A 135 -7.37 -2.70 24.46
CA PRO A 135 -8.48 -2.32 25.32
C PRO A 135 -8.03 -2.07 26.76
N GLY A 136 -8.27 -0.86 27.25
CA GLY A 136 -7.91 -0.45 28.61
C GLY A 136 -6.49 0.13 28.76
N GLU A 137 -5.67 0.10 27.72
CA GLU A 137 -4.35 0.71 27.70
C GLU A 137 -4.39 2.14 27.09
N PRO A 138 -3.46 3.02 27.50
CA PRO A 138 -3.32 4.33 26.89
C PRO A 138 -2.97 4.19 25.39
N PRO A 139 -3.64 4.94 24.51
CA PRO A 139 -3.35 4.89 23.08
C PRO A 139 -1.96 5.47 22.78
N SER A 140 -1.31 4.91 21.76
CA SER A 140 -0.09 5.42 21.15
C SER A 140 -0.40 6.04 19.78
N THR A 141 0.17 7.20 19.50
CA THR A 141 0.04 7.85 18.18
C THR A 141 1.42 7.97 17.54
N VAL A 142 1.56 7.41 16.36
CA VAL A 142 2.84 7.39 15.63
C VAL A 142 2.67 7.87 14.20
N PRO A 143 3.67 8.60 13.65
CA PRO A 143 3.66 8.95 12.24
C PRO A 143 4.05 7.73 11.39
N VAL A 144 3.23 7.46 10.39
CA VAL A 144 3.45 6.38 9.43
C VAL A 144 3.26 6.89 8.00
N ARG A 145 3.80 6.15 7.05
CA ARG A 145 3.43 6.28 5.64
C ARG A 145 2.45 5.16 5.31
N TRP A 146 1.25 5.55 4.93
CA TRP A 146 0.25 4.64 4.39
C TRP A 146 0.41 4.54 2.88
N GLY A 147 0.42 3.34 2.34
CA GLY A 147 0.43 3.05 0.91
C GLY A 147 -0.65 2.03 0.55
N GLY A 148 -1.29 2.19 -0.59
CA GLY A 148 -2.28 1.24 -1.08
C GLY A 148 -2.25 1.07 -2.59
N VAL A 149 -2.46 -0.17 -3.03
CA VAL A 149 -2.72 -0.49 -4.43
C VAL A 149 -4.22 -0.58 -4.63
N PHE A 150 -4.72 0.23 -5.54
CA PHE A 150 -6.13 0.27 -5.93
C PHE A 150 -6.31 -0.42 -7.28
N VAL A 151 -7.37 -1.20 -7.42
CA VAL A 151 -7.77 -1.82 -8.68
C VAL A 151 -9.19 -1.41 -9.04
N LYS A 152 -9.44 -1.14 -10.31
CA LYS A 152 -10.77 -0.79 -10.82
C LYS A 152 -11.56 -2.07 -11.07
N THR A 153 -12.71 -2.19 -10.41
CA THR A 153 -13.67 -3.29 -10.54
C THR A 153 -14.97 -2.77 -11.18
N ALA A 154 -15.91 -3.64 -11.45
CA ALA A 154 -17.26 -3.25 -11.89
C ALA A 154 -17.97 -2.34 -10.86
N ALA A 155 -17.65 -2.47 -9.56
CA ALA A 155 -18.20 -1.68 -8.47
C ALA A 155 -17.35 -0.45 -8.10
N GLY A 156 -16.40 -0.04 -8.96
CA GLY A 156 -15.49 1.08 -8.74
C GLY A 156 -14.11 0.66 -8.23
N TRP A 157 -13.34 1.64 -7.75
CA TRP A 157 -12.00 1.39 -7.23
C TRP A 157 -12.03 0.73 -5.85
N ARG A 158 -11.21 -0.31 -5.67
CA ARG A 158 -11.07 -1.11 -4.46
C ARG A 158 -9.61 -1.23 -4.08
N ILE A 159 -9.31 -1.29 -2.79
CA ILE A 159 -7.97 -1.54 -2.26
C ILE A 159 -7.68 -3.05 -2.39
N SER A 160 -6.64 -3.41 -3.13
CA SER A 160 -6.16 -4.79 -3.27
C SER A 160 -5.02 -5.12 -2.31
N SER A 161 -4.27 -4.10 -1.90
CA SER A 161 -3.18 -4.25 -0.93
C SER A 161 -2.97 -2.95 -0.19
N LEU A 162 -2.57 -3.04 1.08
CA LEU A 162 -2.17 -1.87 1.86
C LEU A 162 -0.87 -2.14 2.63
N PHE A 163 -0.09 -1.08 2.81
CA PHE A 163 1.23 -1.12 3.41
C PHE A 163 1.35 0.02 4.41
N ILE A 164 1.83 -0.29 5.61
CA ILE A 164 2.08 0.69 6.66
C ILE A 164 3.57 0.63 7.02
N THR A 165 4.28 1.73 6.80
CA THR A 165 5.69 1.83 7.10
C THR A 165 5.95 2.99 8.06
N PRO A 166 6.99 2.91 8.93
CA PRO A 166 7.35 4.02 9.80
C PRO A 166 7.68 5.27 8.99
N TYR A 167 7.33 6.44 9.55
CA TYR A 167 7.73 7.72 8.99
C TYR A 167 8.21 8.68 10.11
N PRO A 168 9.27 8.30 10.84
CA PRO A 168 9.68 8.98 12.07
C PRO A 168 10.17 10.42 11.85
N ASP A 169 10.59 10.78 10.63
CA ASP A 169 11.10 12.11 10.30
C ASP A 169 10.04 13.03 9.68
N TRP A 170 8.80 12.55 9.55
CA TRP A 170 7.72 13.38 9.04
C TRP A 170 7.42 14.54 10.01
N GLY A 171 7.32 15.76 9.45
CA GLY A 171 7.08 16.98 10.22
C GLY A 171 8.31 17.58 10.91
N LYS A 172 9.53 17.04 10.68
CA LYS A 172 10.77 17.56 11.23
C LYS A 172 11.55 18.50 10.29
N HIS A 173 10.94 18.91 9.17
CA HIS A 173 11.55 19.79 8.15
C HIS A 173 10.97 21.17 8.20
#